data_8f093162528d82fac76ee842b0e26583
#
_entry.id   8f093162528d82fac76ee842b0e26583
#
_cell.length_a   1.000
_cell.length_b   1.000
_cell.length_c   1.000
_cell.angle_alpha   90.00
_cell.angle_beta   90.00
_cell.angle_gamma   90.00
#
_symmetry.space_group_name_H-M   'P 1'
#
loop_
_entity.id
_entity.type
_entity.pdbx_description
1 polymer ?
#
loop_
_entity_poly.entity_id
_entity_poly.type
_entity_poly.pdbx_seq_one_letter_code
_entity_poly.pdbx_strand_id
1 'polypeptide(L)'
;MIDVLPAPAAQLRFLGQPATANAGQPMAPSVRVGVRDQNGNLVSTYTGTVTLALGNAPPGGTLGGTTTAGVVGGIATFGGLILTRAGAGYTLVASAQPPIAPATSESFTVTASAAARLALVVQPADTAISGVKFTRQPAVRLEDAFGNPVSQ
;
A
#
# COMPACT_ATOMS: atom_id res chain seq x y z
N MET A 1 -7.07 -25.63 37.04
CA MET A 1 -7.07 -24.50 36.04
C MET A 1 -7.73 -25.02 34.77
N ILE A 2 -8.62 -24.24 34.18
CA ILE A 2 -9.29 -24.60 32.89
C ILE A 2 -8.66 -23.75 31.81
N ASP A 3 -8.04 -24.37 30.82
CA ASP A 3 -7.54 -23.67 29.65
C ASP A 3 -8.67 -23.56 28.62
N VAL A 4 -9.03 -22.33 28.30
CA VAL A 4 -9.99 -22.05 27.23
C VAL A 4 -9.22 -21.93 25.92
N LEU A 5 -9.28 -22.95 25.07
CA LEU A 5 -8.67 -22.93 23.76
C LEU A 5 -9.52 -22.08 22.79
N PRO A 6 -8.86 -21.36 21.87
CA PRO A 6 -9.61 -20.66 20.82
C PRO A 6 -10.45 -21.63 19.97
N ALA A 7 -11.58 -21.16 19.51
CA ALA A 7 -12.37 -21.85 18.51
C ALA A 7 -11.62 -21.88 17.15
N PRO A 8 -12.09 -22.64 16.14
CA PRO A 8 -11.46 -22.64 14.82
C PRO A 8 -11.34 -21.25 14.23
N ALA A 9 -10.29 -21.05 13.43
CA ALA A 9 -10.05 -19.79 12.74
C ALA A 9 -11.26 -19.41 11.86
N ALA A 10 -11.77 -18.19 12.00
CA ALA A 10 -12.97 -17.72 11.34
C ALA A 10 -12.81 -16.37 10.63
N GLN A 11 -11.90 -15.53 11.07
CA GLN A 11 -11.72 -14.18 10.53
C GLN A 11 -10.27 -13.69 10.63
N LEU A 12 -9.94 -12.73 9.77
CA LEU A 12 -8.70 -11.99 9.83
C LEU A 12 -8.92 -10.61 10.46
N ARG A 13 -7.87 -10.05 11.05
CA ARG A 13 -7.88 -8.67 11.54
C ARG A 13 -6.49 -8.05 11.40
N PHE A 14 -6.42 -6.83 10.90
CA PHE A 14 -5.19 -6.04 10.93
C PHE A 14 -4.84 -5.67 12.38
N LEU A 15 -3.61 -5.99 12.80
CA LEU A 15 -3.06 -5.67 14.11
C LEU A 15 -2.08 -4.49 14.02
N GLY A 16 -1.40 -4.35 12.89
CA GLY A 16 -0.55 -3.23 12.55
C GLY A 16 -0.89 -2.77 11.15
N GLN A 17 -1.24 -1.50 11.00
CA GLN A 17 -1.64 -0.91 9.73
C GLN A 17 -0.72 0.24 9.38
N PRO A 18 -0.41 0.45 8.10
CA PRO A 18 0.33 1.62 7.68
C PRO A 18 -0.57 2.86 7.85
N ALA A 19 -0.02 3.92 8.42
CA ALA A 19 -0.69 5.22 8.46
C ALA A 19 -0.34 6.03 7.21
N THR A 20 0.92 5.98 6.80
CA THR A 20 1.46 6.62 5.59
C THR A 20 2.59 5.76 5.04
N ALA A 21 2.87 5.90 3.76
CA ALA A 21 4.03 5.28 3.11
C ALA A 21 4.67 6.29 2.15
N ASN A 22 5.94 6.10 1.83
CA ASN A 22 6.64 6.87 0.80
C ASN A 22 6.80 5.99 -0.44
N ALA A 23 6.57 6.56 -1.61
CA ALA A 23 6.69 5.85 -2.88
C ALA A 23 8.10 5.23 -3.03
N GLY A 24 8.14 3.93 -3.37
CA GLY A 24 9.39 3.19 -3.55
C GLY A 24 10.12 2.80 -2.28
N GLN A 25 9.61 3.13 -1.10
CA GLN A 25 10.21 2.72 0.18
C GLN A 25 9.41 1.58 0.82
N PRO A 26 10.09 0.65 1.52
CA PRO A 26 9.39 -0.36 2.30
C PRO A 26 8.47 0.28 3.34
N MET A 27 7.25 -0.25 3.45
CA MET A 27 6.28 0.23 4.44
C MET A 27 6.78 -0.03 5.86
N ALA A 28 6.71 1.00 6.70
CA ALA A 28 7.07 0.92 8.11
C ALA A 28 5.98 1.60 8.96
N PRO A 29 5.59 1.01 10.09
CA PRO A 29 5.96 -0.33 10.55
C PRO A 29 5.43 -1.45 9.64
N SER A 30 5.98 -2.66 9.79
CA SER A 30 5.50 -3.83 9.03
C SER A 30 4.02 -4.08 9.28
N VAL A 31 3.30 -4.45 8.22
CA VAL A 31 1.89 -4.80 8.31
C VAL A 31 1.74 -6.15 9.01
N ARG A 32 0.82 -6.24 9.95
CA ARG A 32 0.57 -7.46 10.73
C ARG A 32 -0.92 -7.79 10.68
N VAL A 33 -1.21 -9.06 10.43
CA VAL A 33 -2.58 -9.58 10.36
C VAL A 33 -2.71 -10.75 11.33
N GLY A 34 -3.68 -10.68 12.23
CA GLY A 34 -3.99 -11.75 13.17
C GLY A 34 -5.12 -12.63 12.65
N VAL A 35 -4.98 -13.93 12.88
CA VAL A 35 -6.04 -14.92 12.62
C VAL A 35 -6.83 -15.09 13.91
N ARG A 36 -8.15 -14.92 13.84
CA ARG A 36 -9.04 -14.94 15.00
C ARG A 36 -10.17 -15.91 14.82
N ASP A 37 -10.68 -16.39 15.93
CA ASP A 37 -11.93 -17.16 15.96
C ASP A 37 -13.15 -16.22 15.85
N GLN A 38 -14.36 -16.80 15.82
CA GLN A 38 -15.61 -16.04 15.74
C GLN A 38 -15.84 -15.10 16.93
N ASN A 39 -15.21 -15.37 18.07
CA ASN A 39 -15.30 -14.55 19.29
C ASN A 39 -14.24 -13.46 19.35
N GLY A 40 -13.34 -13.40 18.37
CA GLY A 40 -12.27 -12.42 18.31
C GLY A 40 -11.00 -12.81 19.05
N ASN A 41 -10.86 -14.06 19.52
CA ASN A 41 -9.65 -14.54 20.16
C ASN A 41 -8.60 -14.90 19.10
N LEU A 42 -7.33 -14.64 19.39
CA LEU A 42 -6.22 -15.01 18.50
C LEU A 42 -6.06 -16.52 18.47
N VAL A 43 -6.06 -17.11 17.27
CA VAL A 43 -5.87 -18.55 17.07
C VAL A 43 -4.38 -18.84 16.86
N SER A 44 -3.65 -18.95 17.95
CA SER A 44 -2.18 -19.14 17.93
C SER A 44 -1.72 -20.46 17.31
N THR A 45 -2.61 -21.43 17.21
CA THR A 45 -2.35 -22.75 16.61
C THR A 45 -2.53 -22.79 15.09
N TYR A 46 -3.04 -21.73 14.47
CA TYR A 46 -3.21 -21.67 13.03
C TYR A 46 -1.85 -21.54 12.33
N THR A 47 -1.59 -22.39 11.34
CA THR A 47 -0.31 -22.48 10.62
C THR A 47 -0.41 -22.26 9.12
N GLY A 48 -1.53 -21.74 8.65
CA GLY A 48 -1.73 -21.44 7.22
C GLY A 48 -0.98 -20.19 6.75
N THR A 49 -1.36 -19.72 5.59
CA THR A 49 -0.80 -18.49 4.99
C THR A 49 -1.86 -17.41 4.86
N VAL A 50 -1.43 -16.17 4.93
CA VAL A 50 -2.23 -14.99 4.62
C VAL A 50 -1.62 -14.28 3.42
N THR A 51 -2.45 -13.84 2.50
CA THR A 51 -2.05 -13.06 1.33
C THR A 51 -2.64 -11.65 1.42
N LEU A 52 -1.82 -10.65 1.10
CA LEU A 52 -2.24 -9.27 0.96
C LEU A 52 -2.40 -8.88 -0.51
N ALA A 53 -3.43 -8.12 -0.79
CA ALA A 53 -3.67 -7.47 -2.08
C ALA A 53 -4.11 -6.02 -1.86
N LEU A 54 -4.08 -5.21 -2.91
CA LEU A 54 -4.71 -3.90 -2.88
C LEU A 54 -6.23 -4.05 -2.92
N GLY A 55 -6.92 -3.39 -2.01
CA GLY A 55 -8.37 -3.21 -2.06
C GLY A 55 -8.72 -2.02 -2.92
N ASN A 56 -8.41 -0.82 -2.43
CA ASN A 56 -8.55 0.41 -3.19
C ASN A 56 -7.16 1.01 -3.44
N ALA A 57 -6.97 1.60 -4.63
CA ALA A 57 -5.74 2.27 -5.01
C ALA A 57 -6.02 3.29 -6.12
N PRO A 58 -5.23 4.37 -6.23
CA PRO A 58 -5.25 5.22 -7.39
C PRO A 58 -4.90 4.45 -8.67
N PRO A 59 -5.34 4.93 -9.85
CA PRO A 59 -5.01 4.29 -11.12
C PRO A 59 -3.51 4.08 -11.31
N GLY A 60 -3.10 2.86 -11.65
CA GLY A 60 -1.70 2.48 -11.79
C GLY A 60 -0.98 2.14 -10.48
N GLY A 61 -1.69 2.13 -9.35
CA GLY A 61 -1.14 1.64 -8.07
C GLY A 61 -0.93 0.13 -8.10
N THR A 62 0.24 -0.33 -7.69
CA THR A 62 0.58 -1.75 -7.56
C THR A 62 1.28 -2.00 -6.23
N LEU A 63 1.00 -3.16 -5.64
CA LEU A 63 1.65 -3.62 -4.41
C LEU A 63 2.81 -4.55 -4.77
N GLY A 64 4.02 -4.15 -4.40
CA GLY A 64 5.22 -4.95 -4.54
C GLY A 64 5.73 -5.47 -3.20
N GLY A 65 6.78 -6.28 -3.25
CA GLY A 65 7.37 -6.92 -2.08
C GLY A 65 6.75 -8.28 -1.77
N THR A 66 6.92 -8.76 -0.54
CA THR A 66 6.40 -10.06 -0.10
C THR A 66 4.95 -9.92 0.34
N THR A 67 4.02 -10.32 -0.53
CA THR A 67 2.57 -10.19 -0.31
C THR A 67 1.93 -11.43 0.32
N THR A 68 2.67 -12.51 0.52
CA THR A 68 2.20 -13.73 1.19
C THR A 68 3.10 -14.06 2.36
N ALA A 69 2.52 -14.33 3.51
CA ALA A 69 3.27 -14.67 4.73
C ALA A 69 2.63 -15.84 5.47
N GLY A 70 3.49 -16.72 5.99
CA GLY A 70 3.07 -17.79 6.89
C GLY A 70 2.64 -17.22 8.24
N VAL A 71 1.65 -17.85 8.84
CA VAL A 71 1.15 -17.46 10.16
C VAL A 71 1.98 -18.18 11.23
N VAL A 72 2.52 -17.41 12.16
CA VAL A 72 3.26 -17.89 13.33
C VAL A 72 2.64 -17.31 14.58
N GLY A 73 2.23 -18.18 15.52
CA GLY A 73 1.55 -17.73 16.74
C GLY A 73 0.23 -16.99 16.46
N GLY A 74 -0.45 -17.33 15.38
CA GLY A 74 -1.69 -16.67 14.95
C GLY A 74 -1.51 -15.33 14.22
N ILE A 75 -0.28 -14.95 13.89
CA ILE A 75 0.02 -13.64 13.25
C ILE A 75 0.84 -13.85 11.98
N ALA A 76 0.41 -13.25 10.89
CA ALA A 76 1.18 -13.07 9.68
C ALA A 76 1.83 -11.68 9.68
N THR A 77 3.12 -11.60 9.41
CA THR A 77 3.88 -10.34 9.38
C THR A 77 4.44 -10.13 7.98
N PHE A 78 4.17 -8.96 7.40
CA PHE A 78 4.57 -8.58 6.05
C PHE A 78 5.60 -7.45 6.12
N GLY A 79 6.86 -7.81 5.92
CA GLY A 79 7.94 -6.84 5.76
C GLY A 79 8.21 -6.55 4.29
N GLY A 80 8.72 -5.34 4.01
CA GLY A 80 9.19 -5.00 2.67
C GLY A 80 8.09 -4.77 1.62
N LEU A 81 6.85 -4.51 2.03
CA LEU A 81 5.80 -4.09 1.11
C LEU A 81 6.14 -2.71 0.53
N ILE A 82 5.99 -2.55 -0.77
CA ILE A 82 6.36 -1.33 -1.50
C ILE A 82 5.22 -0.90 -2.41
N LEU A 83 4.93 0.41 -2.39
CA LEU A 83 4.04 1.07 -3.33
C LEU A 83 4.83 2.16 -4.06
N THR A 84 4.68 2.27 -5.36
CA THR A 84 5.44 3.26 -6.17
C THR A 84 4.59 4.43 -6.62
N ARG A 85 3.26 4.30 -6.59
CA ARG A 85 2.35 5.37 -6.99
C ARG A 85 1.90 6.18 -5.79
N ALA A 86 2.17 7.49 -5.80
CA ALA A 86 1.67 8.41 -4.79
C ALA A 86 0.16 8.64 -4.96
N GLY A 87 -0.54 8.76 -3.86
CA GLY A 87 -1.98 9.02 -3.82
C GLY A 87 -2.60 8.68 -2.48
N ALA A 88 -3.83 9.10 -2.28
CA ALA A 88 -4.61 8.84 -1.09
C ALA A 88 -5.63 7.71 -1.30
N GLY A 89 -6.16 7.20 -0.20
CA GLY A 89 -7.25 6.23 -0.21
C GLY A 89 -6.82 4.79 -0.50
N TYR A 90 -5.54 4.46 -0.34
CA TYR A 90 -5.09 3.07 -0.41
C TYR A 90 -5.69 2.23 0.71
N THR A 91 -6.10 1.02 0.38
CA THR A 91 -6.45 0.00 1.37
C THR A 91 -5.80 -1.33 1.00
N LEU A 92 -5.51 -2.14 2.01
CA LEU A 92 -5.04 -3.51 1.85
C LEU A 92 -6.17 -4.48 2.20
N VAL A 93 -6.25 -5.57 1.47
CA VAL A 93 -7.15 -6.70 1.77
C VAL A 93 -6.29 -7.90 2.13
N ALA A 94 -6.53 -8.45 3.30
CA ALA A 94 -5.93 -9.70 3.74
C ALA A 94 -6.90 -10.85 3.50
N SER A 95 -6.41 -11.93 2.93
CA SER A 95 -7.17 -13.15 2.68
C SER A 95 -6.40 -14.40 3.11
N ALA A 96 -7.12 -15.43 3.51
CA ALA A 96 -6.59 -16.74 3.84
C ALA A 96 -7.50 -17.82 3.26
N GLN A 97 -7.10 -19.08 3.39
CA GLN A 97 -7.92 -20.21 2.91
C GLN A 97 -9.31 -20.20 3.59
N PRO A 98 -10.39 -20.42 2.83
CA PRO A 98 -11.74 -20.56 3.41
C PRO A 98 -11.81 -21.65 4.48
N PRO A 99 -12.65 -21.49 5.52
CA PRO A 99 -13.74 -20.52 5.65
C PRO A 99 -13.38 -19.20 6.36
N ILE A 100 -12.11 -18.77 6.35
CA ILE A 100 -11.66 -17.58 7.07
C ILE A 100 -12.11 -16.33 6.32
N ALA A 101 -12.85 -15.45 7.01
CA ALA A 101 -13.33 -14.19 6.42
C ALA A 101 -12.15 -13.23 6.21
N PRO A 102 -12.06 -12.57 5.03
CA PRO A 102 -11.03 -11.58 4.75
C PRO A 102 -11.19 -10.32 5.60
N ALA A 103 -10.13 -9.52 5.68
CA ALA A 103 -10.15 -8.22 6.34
C ALA A 103 -9.64 -7.14 5.41
N THR A 104 -10.19 -5.93 5.54
CA THR A 104 -9.73 -4.74 4.84
C THR A 104 -9.09 -3.78 5.86
N SER A 105 -7.96 -3.19 5.49
CA SER A 105 -7.29 -2.19 6.32
C SER A 105 -8.05 -0.86 6.31
N GLU A 106 -7.72 0.03 7.23
CA GLU A 106 -8.07 1.43 7.09
C GLU A 106 -7.37 2.04 5.88
N SER A 107 -7.88 3.16 5.39
CA SER A 107 -7.27 3.86 4.27
C SER A 107 -6.01 4.62 4.71
N PHE A 108 -5.01 4.64 3.84
CA PHE A 108 -3.76 5.37 4.07
C PHE A 108 -3.32 6.10 2.80
N THR A 109 -2.30 6.94 2.95
CA THR A 109 -1.76 7.76 1.86
C THR A 109 -0.33 7.34 1.55
N VAL A 110 -0.02 7.29 0.25
CA VAL A 110 1.36 7.14 -0.25
C VAL A 110 1.80 8.50 -0.76
N THR A 111 2.87 9.05 -0.19
CA THR A 111 3.46 10.32 -0.59
C THR A 111 4.55 10.09 -1.64
N ALA A 112 4.76 11.07 -2.53
CA ALA A 112 5.87 11.03 -3.45
C ALA A 112 7.22 11.03 -2.70
N SER A 113 8.21 10.39 -3.29
CA SER A 113 9.60 10.45 -2.82
C SER A 113 10.25 11.79 -3.18
N ALA A 114 11.55 11.94 -2.88
CA ALA A 114 12.30 13.11 -3.26
C ALA A 114 12.29 13.34 -4.78
N ALA A 115 12.27 14.60 -5.19
CA ALA A 115 12.31 14.97 -6.60
C ALA A 115 13.60 14.42 -7.26
N ALA A 116 13.43 13.75 -8.39
CA ALA A 116 14.50 13.11 -9.14
C ALA A 116 14.62 13.60 -10.58
N ARG A 117 13.54 14.15 -11.14
CA ARG A 117 13.52 14.61 -12.53
C ARG A 117 12.54 15.75 -12.77
N LEU A 118 12.73 16.43 -13.90
CA LEU A 118 11.76 17.38 -14.46
C LEU A 118 10.97 16.71 -15.56
N ALA A 119 9.67 16.95 -15.59
CA ALA A 119 8.78 16.53 -16.65
C ALA A 119 8.17 17.76 -17.33
N LEU A 120 8.18 17.77 -18.65
CA LEU A 120 7.54 18.83 -19.44
C LEU A 120 6.03 18.53 -19.51
N VAL A 121 5.24 19.40 -18.88
CA VAL A 121 3.77 19.24 -18.78
C VAL A 121 3.05 19.92 -19.92
N VAL A 122 3.60 21.06 -20.35
CA VAL A 122 3.09 21.84 -21.47
C VAL A 122 4.23 22.06 -22.46
N GLN A 123 4.05 21.55 -23.68
CA GLN A 123 4.97 21.79 -24.77
C GLN A 123 4.87 23.24 -25.23
N PRO A 124 5.98 23.91 -25.60
CA PRO A 124 5.90 25.19 -26.28
C PRO A 124 5.15 25.05 -27.61
N ALA A 125 4.75 26.16 -28.19
CA ALA A 125 4.17 26.16 -29.53
C ALA A 125 5.19 25.66 -30.59
N ASP A 126 4.69 24.92 -31.57
CA ASP A 126 5.54 24.34 -32.64
C ASP A 126 6.22 25.39 -33.53
N THR A 127 5.68 26.60 -33.54
CA THR A 127 6.22 27.74 -34.28
C THR A 127 6.33 28.95 -33.37
N ALA A 128 7.36 29.75 -33.58
CA ALA A 128 7.59 31.00 -32.87
C ALA A 128 8.00 32.10 -33.84
N ILE A 129 7.63 33.33 -33.50
CA ILE A 129 8.04 34.54 -34.26
C ILE A 129 9.12 35.21 -33.43
N SER A 130 10.23 35.59 -34.09
CA SER A 130 11.34 36.27 -33.43
C SER A 130 10.86 37.54 -32.72
N GLY A 131 11.23 37.68 -31.43
CA GLY A 131 10.85 38.83 -30.62
C GLY A 131 9.43 38.80 -30.06
N VAL A 132 8.65 37.74 -30.32
CA VAL A 132 7.28 37.57 -29.81
C VAL A 132 7.21 36.45 -28.80
N LYS A 133 6.44 36.64 -27.74
CA LYS A 133 6.22 35.58 -26.72
C LYS A 133 5.58 34.36 -27.38
N PHE A 134 5.96 33.17 -26.91
CA PHE A 134 5.26 31.93 -27.31
C PHE A 134 3.76 32.03 -27.02
N THR A 135 2.95 31.62 -27.98
CA THR A 135 1.49 31.55 -27.83
C THR A 135 1.08 30.54 -26.77
N ARG A 136 1.88 29.49 -26.59
CA ARG A 136 1.75 28.51 -25.51
C ARG A 136 3.08 28.45 -24.76
N GLN A 137 3.02 28.82 -23.47
CA GLN A 137 4.19 28.82 -22.60
C GLN A 137 4.52 27.38 -22.17
N PRO A 138 5.78 26.96 -22.19
CA PRO A 138 6.18 25.67 -21.63
C PRO A 138 6.00 25.66 -20.10
N ALA A 139 5.57 24.53 -19.58
CA ALA A 139 5.48 24.29 -18.14
C ALA A 139 6.18 22.98 -17.79
N VAL A 140 6.90 23.00 -16.69
CA VAL A 140 7.59 21.82 -16.15
C VAL A 140 7.11 21.55 -14.73
N ARG A 141 7.17 20.30 -14.32
CA ARG A 141 6.94 19.91 -12.93
C ARG A 141 8.07 19.02 -12.43
N LEU A 142 8.25 19.01 -11.13
CA LEU A 142 9.14 18.08 -10.45
C LEU A 142 8.45 16.74 -10.28
N GLU A 143 9.16 15.67 -10.56
CA GLU A 143 8.71 14.29 -10.33
C GLU A 143 9.76 13.51 -9.55
N ASP A 144 9.30 12.54 -8.76
CA ASP A 144 10.18 11.54 -8.18
C ASP A 144 10.64 10.51 -9.25
N ALA A 145 11.43 9.52 -8.83
CA ALA A 145 11.94 8.48 -9.73
C ALA A 145 10.83 7.60 -10.34
N PHE A 146 9.64 7.60 -9.76
CA PHE A 146 8.48 6.78 -10.18
C PHE A 146 7.48 7.59 -11.02
N GLY A 147 7.74 8.89 -11.25
CA GLY A 147 6.84 9.75 -12.02
C GLY A 147 5.72 10.38 -11.20
N ASN A 148 5.81 10.33 -9.88
CA ASN A 148 4.84 11.02 -9.03
C ASN A 148 5.19 12.52 -8.95
N PRO A 149 4.20 13.43 -9.09
CA PRO A 149 4.43 14.85 -8.87
C PRO A 149 4.91 15.14 -7.45
N VAL A 150 5.95 15.96 -7.33
CA VAL A 150 6.49 16.39 -6.03
C VAL A 150 6.10 17.84 -5.80
N SER A 151 5.35 18.08 -4.71
CA SER A 151 5.04 19.42 -4.25
C SER A 151 6.18 19.96 -3.39
N GLN A 152 6.56 21.20 -3.60
CA GLN A 152 7.49 21.94 -2.76
C GLN A 152 6.80 23.14 -2.13
#